data_0e7581f44ab4ee915b04df6575d73c1c
#
_entry.id   0e7581f44ab4ee915b04df6575d73c1c
#
_cell.length_a   1.000
_cell.length_b   1.000
_cell.length_c   1.000
_cell.angle_alpha   90.00
_cell.angle_beta   90.00
_cell.angle_gamma   90.00
#
_symmetry.space_group_name_H-M   'P 1'
#
loop_
_entity.id
_entity.type
_entity.pdbx_description
1 polymer ?
#
loop_
_entity_poly.entity_id
_entity_poly.type
_entity_poly.pdbx_seq_one_letter_code
_entity_poly.pdbx_strand_id
1 'polypeptide(L)'
;MPWQIRFVALALIWGSSFLSIKLALDTLAPLQVALGRILLGVVLLLGLLALRRERLPRSLATWGHLAVAGLFLNALPFTLFSWSETRIPSLLAGIYNATAPLFTMVVAALILADEQPTRRRLVGLVAGLGGVVVVLGAWRGTDGGASIPGQLAALGATASYGIAYPYARRFLAGKGLSVPVLATGQLLCAAAELALIVPWSVPSFSARSALGVALLGVAGTGVGYLMSYSLITERGATTTSSVNYLIPVVSVALGVLVLSEPLRWNQPLGAALVIAGVVTAERSGARHKSA
;
A
#
# COMPACT_ATOMS: atom_id res chain seq x y z
N MET A 1 11.61 14.87 -16.73
CA MET A 1 10.23 15.15 -16.24
C MET A 1 10.34 15.82 -14.88
N PRO A 2 9.72 16.99 -14.63
CA PRO A 2 9.75 17.67 -13.33
C PRO A 2 9.23 16.76 -12.21
N TRP A 3 9.78 16.92 -11.00
CA TRP A 3 9.42 16.06 -9.86
C TRP A 3 7.93 16.17 -9.47
N GLN A 4 7.33 17.36 -9.62
CA GLN A 4 5.91 17.58 -9.34
C GLN A 4 5.00 16.72 -10.22
N ILE A 5 5.36 16.59 -11.52
CA ILE A 5 4.59 15.76 -12.45
C ILE A 5 4.72 14.28 -12.07
N ARG A 6 5.93 13.84 -11.68
CA ARG A 6 6.13 12.46 -11.18
C ARG A 6 5.37 12.20 -9.88
N PHE A 7 5.31 13.19 -9.00
CA PHE A 7 4.57 13.11 -7.74
C PHE A 7 3.06 12.92 -7.98
N VAL A 8 2.47 13.77 -8.83
CA VAL A 8 1.04 13.67 -9.19
C VAL A 8 0.77 12.37 -9.95
N ALA A 9 1.61 12.01 -10.91
CA ALA A 9 1.47 10.77 -11.65
C ALA A 9 1.52 9.54 -10.73
N LEU A 10 2.41 9.52 -9.73
CA LEU A 10 2.50 8.46 -8.75
C LEU A 10 1.23 8.38 -7.88
N ALA A 11 0.68 9.53 -7.46
CA ALA A 11 -0.58 9.58 -6.73
C ALA A 11 -1.75 9.02 -7.55
N LEU A 12 -1.82 9.37 -8.84
CA LEU A 12 -2.82 8.85 -9.76
C LEU A 12 -2.66 7.34 -9.97
N ILE A 13 -1.45 6.86 -10.19
CA ILE A 13 -1.13 5.44 -10.38
C ILE A 13 -1.51 4.62 -9.14
N TRP A 14 -1.09 5.05 -7.96
CA TRP A 14 -1.39 4.29 -6.74
C TRP A 14 -2.85 4.44 -6.30
N GLY A 15 -3.44 5.62 -6.46
CA GLY A 15 -4.87 5.83 -6.19
C GLY A 15 -5.80 5.07 -7.12
N SER A 16 -5.42 4.90 -8.40
CA SER A 16 -6.17 4.07 -9.36
C SER A 16 -6.02 2.57 -9.14
N SER A 17 -5.11 2.13 -8.25
CA SER A 17 -4.93 0.70 -7.97
C SER A 17 -6.21 0.06 -7.42
N PHE A 18 -7.01 0.77 -6.64
CA PHE A 18 -8.28 0.25 -6.09
C PHE A 18 -9.33 0.05 -7.20
N LEU A 19 -9.44 0.97 -8.15
CA LEU A 19 -10.23 0.76 -9.36
C LEU A 19 -9.72 -0.46 -10.15
N SER A 20 -8.40 -0.59 -10.30
CA SER A 20 -7.78 -1.68 -11.04
C SER A 20 -7.99 -3.04 -10.36
N ILE A 21 -8.02 -3.10 -9.02
CA ILE A 21 -8.40 -4.31 -8.28
C ILE A 21 -9.84 -4.71 -8.62
N LYS A 22 -10.80 -3.78 -8.61
CA LYS A 22 -12.19 -4.06 -9.01
C LYS A 22 -12.30 -4.63 -10.43
N LEU A 23 -11.54 -4.05 -11.37
CA LEU A 23 -11.49 -4.58 -12.75
C LEU A 23 -10.91 -5.99 -12.79
N ALA A 24 -9.84 -6.24 -12.05
CA ALA A 24 -9.19 -7.55 -12.02
C ALA A 24 -10.08 -8.63 -11.39
N LEU A 25 -10.86 -8.29 -10.38
CA LEU A 25 -11.81 -9.18 -9.69
C LEU A 25 -13.03 -9.59 -10.54
N ASP A 26 -13.17 -9.07 -11.77
CA ASP A 26 -14.26 -9.46 -12.68
C ASP A 26 -14.31 -10.98 -12.89
N THR A 27 -13.16 -11.62 -13.08
CA THR A 27 -13.05 -13.08 -13.27
C THR A 27 -11.96 -13.75 -12.41
N LEU A 28 -11.09 -12.99 -11.78
CA LEU A 28 -9.97 -13.51 -11.00
C LEU A 28 -10.28 -13.54 -9.50
N ALA A 29 -9.80 -14.56 -8.82
CA ALA A 29 -9.83 -14.63 -7.36
C ALA A 29 -8.82 -13.62 -6.74
N PRO A 30 -9.04 -13.15 -5.50
CA PRO A 30 -8.16 -12.19 -4.82
C PRO A 30 -6.67 -12.58 -4.81
N LEU A 31 -6.36 -13.84 -4.56
CA LEU A 31 -4.99 -14.37 -4.60
C LEU A 31 -4.38 -14.31 -6.00
N GLN A 32 -5.18 -14.55 -7.05
CA GLN A 32 -4.74 -14.46 -8.45
C GLN A 32 -4.45 -13.03 -8.86
N VAL A 33 -5.29 -12.08 -8.41
CA VAL A 33 -5.05 -10.64 -8.63
C VAL A 33 -3.74 -10.21 -7.98
N ALA A 34 -3.52 -10.60 -6.72
CA ALA A 34 -2.30 -10.27 -5.98
C ALA A 34 -1.06 -10.90 -6.65
N LEU A 35 -1.11 -12.18 -7.02
CA LEU A 35 0.00 -12.86 -7.68
C LEU A 35 0.28 -12.27 -9.07
N GLY A 36 -0.74 -12.07 -9.90
CA GLY A 36 -0.59 -11.50 -11.25
C GLY A 36 0.05 -10.10 -11.21
N ARG A 37 -0.40 -9.24 -10.28
CA ARG A 37 0.20 -7.93 -10.02
C ARG A 37 1.70 -8.06 -9.67
N ILE A 38 2.05 -8.96 -8.76
CA ILE A 38 3.42 -9.15 -8.30
C ILE A 38 4.30 -9.69 -9.43
N LEU A 39 3.84 -10.68 -10.19
CA LEU A 39 4.60 -11.26 -11.30
C LEU A 39 4.95 -10.23 -12.38
N LEU A 40 3.99 -9.39 -12.78
CA LEU A 40 4.27 -8.32 -13.74
C LEU A 40 5.25 -7.28 -13.17
N GLY A 41 5.14 -6.95 -11.88
CA GLY A 41 6.10 -6.10 -11.19
C GLY A 41 7.51 -6.72 -11.17
N VAL A 42 7.61 -8.02 -10.87
CA VAL A 42 8.88 -8.77 -10.91
C VAL A 42 9.53 -8.71 -12.28
N VAL A 43 8.76 -8.97 -13.35
CA VAL A 43 9.28 -8.94 -14.73
C VAL A 43 9.89 -7.57 -15.06
N LEU A 44 9.19 -6.48 -14.73
CA LEU A 44 9.68 -5.13 -14.99
C LEU A 44 10.92 -4.79 -14.17
N LEU A 45 10.93 -5.11 -12.87
CA LEU A 45 12.07 -4.79 -12.01
C LEU A 45 13.28 -5.68 -12.32
N LEU A 46 13.10 -6.95 -12.69
CA LEU A 46 14.20 -7.79 -13.20
C LEU A 46 14.78 -7.21 -14.50
N GLY A 47 13.94 -6.73 -15.41
CA GLY A 47 14.39 -6.02 -16.62
C GLY A 47 15.21 -4.78 -16.26
N LEU A 48 14.79 -3.99 -15.26
CA LEU A 48 15.56 -2.85 -14.77
C LEU A 48 16.92 -3.27 -14.19
N LEU A 49 16.95 -4.30 -13.34
CA LEU A 49 18.20 -4.81 -12.77
C LEU A 49 19.18 -5.28 -13.85
N ALA A 50 18.65 -5.96 -14.89
CA ALA A 50 19.47 -6.38 -16.03
C ALA A 50 20.08 -5.19 -16.77
N LEU A 51 19.28 -4.14 -17.05
CA LEU A 51 19.73 -2.91 -17.69
C LEU A 51 20.77 -2.16 -16.85
N ARG A 52 20.62 -2.15 -15.52
CA ARG A 52 21.57 -1.52 -14.59
C ARG A 52 22.75 -2.39 -14.23
N ARG A 53 22.77 -3.65 -14.68
CA ARG A 53 23.77 -4.67 -14.30
C ARG A 53 23.86 -4.87 -12.79
N GLU A 54 22.78 -4.63 -12.06
CA GLU A 54 22.70 -4.86 -10.62
C GLU A 54 22.41 -6.34 -10.34
N ARG A 55 22.98 -6.88 -9.26
CA ARG A 55 22.84 -8.29 -8.89
C ARG A 55 21.98 -8.44 -7.63
N LEU A 56 21.19 -9.48 -7.59
CA LEU A 56 20.44 -9.89 -6.40
C LEU A 56 21.39 -10.33 -5.27
N PRO A 57 20.97 -10.21 -3.99
CA PRO A 57 21.82 -10.57 -2.86
C PRO A 57 22.16 -12.06 -2.86
N ARG A 58 23.38 -12.39 -2.40
CA ARG A 58 23.85 -13.78 -2.28
C ARG A 58 23.61 -14.39 -0.90
N SER A 59 23.35 -13.56 0.10
CA SER A 59 23.18 -14.00 1.51
C SER A 59 21.80 -14.58 1.75
N LEU A 60 21.71 -15.81 2.23
CA LEU A 60 20.46 -16.46 2.65
C LEU A 60 19.77 -15.69 3.78
N ALA A 61 20.53 -15.12 4.71
CA ALA A 61 19.96 -14.27 5.78
C ALA A 61 19.26 -13.04 5.20
N THR A 62 19.82 -12.44 4.14
CA THR A 62 19.16 -11.31 3.44
C THR A 62 17.89 -11.77 2.75
N TRP A 63 17.86 -12.94 2.12
CA TRP A 63 16.65 -13.50 1.52
C TRP A 63 15.58 -13.82 2.57
N GLY A 64 15.95 -14.30 3.76
CA GLY A 64 15.02 -14.47 4.88
C GLY A 64 14.34 -13.15 5.28
N HIS A 65 15.11 -12.05 5.36
CA HIS A 65 14.54 -10.73 5.63
C HIS A 65 13.69 -10.20 4.45
N LEU A 66 14.09 -10.49 3.21
CA LEU A 66 13.31 -10.13 2.02
C LEU A 66 11.99 -10.91 1.95
N ALA A 67 11.96 -12.17 2.38
CA ALA A 67 10.73 -12.97 2.48
C ALA A 67 9.76 -12.35 3.50
N VAL A 68 10.21 -12.04 4.70
CA VAL A 68 9.36 -11.36 5.70
C VAL A 68 8.86 -10.01 5.17
N ALA A 69 9.72 -9.22 4.53
CA ALA A 69 9.31 -7.96 3.92
C ALA A 69 8.35 -8.18 2.74
N GLY A 70 8.58 -9.19 1.91
CA GLY A 70 7.71 -9.60 0.81
C GLY A 70 6.32 -9.98 1.27
N LEU A 71 6.24 -10.78 2.34
CA LEU A 71 4.98 -11.16 2.95
C LEU A 71 4.17 -9.94 3.42
N PHE A 72 4.78 -9.10 4.28
CA PHE A 72 4.05 -8.00 4.93
C PHE A 72 3.91 -6.74 4.06
N LEU A 73 4.75 -6.53 3.05
CA LEU A 73 4.66 -5.36 2.17
C LEU A 73 3.91 -5.63 0.85
N ASN A 74 3.84 -6.88 0.42
CA ASN A 74 3.29 -7.24 -0.89
C ASN A 74 2.25 -8.37 -0.81
N ALA A 75 2.63 -9.60 -0.45
CA ALA A 75 1.75 -10.76 -0.55
C ALA A 75 0.47 -10.60 0.28
N LEU A 76 0.61 -10.34 1.57
CA LEU A 76 -0.51 -10.22 2.50
C LEU A 76 -1.38 -8.98 2.22
N PRO A 77 -0.85 -7.74 2.12
CA PRO A 77 -1.69 -6.58 1.90
C PRO A 77 -2.36 -6.57 0.53
N PHE A 78 -1.70 -7.03 -0.53
CA PHE A 78 -2.33 -7.07 -1.86
C PHE A 78 -3.47 -8.10 -1.91
N THR A 79 -3.30 -9.23 -1.24
CA THR A 79 -4.37 -10.22 -1.10
C THR A 79 -5.52 -9.69 -0.26
N LEU A 80 -5.23 -9.08 0.89
CA LEU A 80 -6.25 -8.55 1.79
C LEU A 80 -7.04 -7.40 1.17
N PHE A 81 -6.39 -6.46 0.44
CA PHE A 81 -7.10 -5.44 -0.31
C PHE A 81 -7.97 -6.05 -1.41
N SER A 82 -7.44 -6.98 -2.20
CA SER A 82 -8.24 -7.65 -3.23
C SER A 82 -9.42 -8.42 -2.63
N TRP A 83 -9.23 -9.10 -1.50
CA TRP A 83 -10.31 -9.78 -0.79
C TRP A 83 -11.32 -8.79 -0.17
N SER A 84 -10.85 -7.69 0.38
CA SER A 84 -11.73 -6.67 0.93
C SER A 84 -12.66 -6.09 -0.14
N GLU A 85 -12.13 -5.81 -1.32
CA GLU A 85 -12.90 -5.24 -2.43
C GLU A 85 -13.91 -6.20 -3.06
N THR A 86 -13.90 -7.49 -2.75
CA THR A 86 -15.04 -8.36 -3.02
C THR A 86 -16.26 -8.07 -2.13
N ARG A 87 -16.09 -7.27 -1.06
CA ARG A 87 -17.08 -7.05 0.01
C ARG A 87 -17.35 -5.58 0.32
N ILE A 88 -16.44 -4.68 -0.05
CA ILE A 88 -16.59 -3.24 0.14
C ILE A 88 -16.31 -2.48 -1.17
N PRO A 89 -16.81 -1.25 -1.31
CA PRO A 89 -16.45 -0.35 -2.41
C PRO A 89 -14.95 -0.05 -2.46
N SER A 90 -14.42 0.17 -3.67
CA SER A 90 -13.00 0.49 -3.89
C SER A 90 -12.60 1.80 -3.22
N LEU A 91 -13.51 2.78 -3.20
CA LEU A 91 -13.29 4.06 -2.50
C LEU A 91 -13.00 3.86 -1.02
N LEU A 92 -13.66 2.90 -0.34
CA LEU A 92 -13.41 2.59 1.07
C LEU A 92 -12.04 1.95 1.27
N ALA A 93 -11.64 1.01 0.40
CA ALA A 93 -10.32 0.39 0.46
C ALA A 93 -9.20 1.46 0.35
N GLY A 94 -9.38 2.44 -0.55
CA GLY A 94 -8.47 3.59 -0.68
C GLY A 94 -8.44 4.49 0.55
N ILE A 95 -9.59 4.74 1.19
CA ILE A 95 -9.64 5.51 2.45
C ILE A 95 -8.91 4.76 3.57
N TYR A 96 -9.16 3.44 3.73
CA TYR A 96 -8.45 2.63 4.72
C TYR A 96 -6.95 2.61 4.48
N ASN A 97 -6.49 2.64 3.22
CA ASN A 97 -5.06 2.69 2.93
C ASN A 97 -4.36 3.90 3.59
N ALA A 98 -5.04 5.03 3.76
CA ALA A 98 -4.49 6.21 4.45
C ALA A 98 -4.19 5.97 5.95
N THR A 99 -4.65 4.87 6.53
CA THR A 99 -4.37 4.53 7.94
C THR A 99 -3.02 3.84 8.13
N ALA A 100 -2.34 3.43 7.06
CA ALA A 100 -1.05 2.73 7.15
C ALA A 100 0.01 3.47 7.99
N PRO A 101 0.18 4.81 7.90
CA PRO A 101 1.11 5.54 8.77
C PRO A 101 0.77 5.44 10.26
N LEU A 102 -0.51 5.30 10.63
CA LEU A 102 -0.92 5.14 12.04
C LEU A 102 -0.40 3.82 12.61
N PHE A 103 -0.58 2.72 11.87
CA PHE A 103 -0.03 1.42 12.26
C PHE A 103 1.50 1.43 12.25
N THR A 104 2.12 2.06 11.24
CA THR A 104 3.58 2.21 11.17
C THR A 104 4.13 2.92 12.39
N MET A 105 3.48 3.98 12.85
CA MET A 105 3.90 4.74 14.03
C MET A 105 3.85 3.89 15.30
N VAL A 106 2.78 3.10 15.49
CA VAL A 106 2.64 2.20 16.64
C VAL A 106 3.75 1.15 16.65
N VAL A 107 3.95 0.47 15.52
CA VAL A 107 4.96 -0.60 15.42
C VAL A 107 6.39 -0.02 15.49
N ALA A 108 6.64 1.12 14.87
CA ALA A 108 7.94 1.79 14.95
C ALA A 108 8.32 2.14 16.39
N ALA A 109 7.37 2.66 17.19
CA ALA A 109 7.60 2.96 18.60
C ALA A 109 7.94 1.71 19.44
N LEU A 110 7.49 0.53 19.01
CA LEU A 110 7.76 -0.74 19.72
C LEU A 110 9.10 -1.36 19.32
N ILE A 111 9.53 -1.23 18.07
CA ILE A 111 10.70 -1.97 17.55
C ILE A 111 11.90 -1.09 17.20
N LEU A 112 11.74 0.23 17.13
CA LEU A 112 12.80 1.18 16.85
C LEU A 112 13.06 2.06 18.07
N ALA A 113 14.25 1.96 18.66
CA ALA A 113 14.59 2.69 19.89
C ALA A 113 14.63 4.22 19.71
N ASP A 114 14.84 4.69 18.47
CA ASP A 114 14.91 6.10 18.09
C ASP A 114 13.53 6.73 17.75
N GLU A 115 12.45 5.95 17.78
CA GLU A 115 11.09 6.39 17.41
C GLU A 115 10.18 6.50 18.65
N GLN A 116 10.56 7.38 19.60
CA GLN A 116 9.76 7.59 20.81
C GLN A 116 8.42 8.28 20.52
N PRO A 117 7.33 7.85 21.18
CA PRO A 117 6.01 8.48 21.04
C PRO A 117 6.01 9.88 21.70
N THR A 118 5.79 10.92 20.88
CA THR A 118 5.56 12.28 21.40
C THR A 118 4.08 12.54 21.64
N ARG A 119 3.74 13.54 22.48
CA ARG A 119 2.33 13.92 22.71
C ARG A 119 1.58 14.20 21.38
N ARG A 120 2.24 14.84 20.42
CA ARG A 120 1.65 15.12 19.10
C ARG A 120 1.39 13.85 18.31
N ARG A 121 2.31 12.87 18.36
CA ARG A 121 2.11 11.55 17.74
C ARG A 121 0.91 10.84 18.35
N LEU A 122 0.75 10.88 19.68
CA LEU A 122 -0.42 10.29 20.36
C LEU A 122 -1.72 10.99 19.98
N VAL A 123 -1.74 12.32 19.95
CA VAL A 123 -2.93 13.09 19.51
C VAL A 123 -3.30 12.75 18.06
N GLY A 124 -2.30 12.71 17.17
CA GLY A 124 -2.49 12.32 15.77
C GLY A 124 -3.02 10.89 15.62
N LEU A 125 -2.50 9.95 16.43
CA LEU A 125 -2.97 8.57 16.45
C LEU A 125 -4.44 8.48 16.89
N VAL A 126 -4.80 9.13 18.00
CA VAL A 126 -6.18 9.13 18.52
C VAL A 126 -7.13 9.77 17.52
N ALA A 127 -6.76 10.91 16.92
CA ALA A 127 -7.56 11.58 15.90
C ALA A 127 -7.75 10.69 14.66
N GLY A 128 -6.66 10.05 14.20
CA GLY A 128 -6.71 9.14 13.05
C GLY A 128 -7.58 7.90 13.30
N LEU A 129 -7.46 7.27 14.47
CA LEU A 129 -8.31 6.15 14.87
C LEU A 129 -9.78 6.57 15.01
N GLY A 130 -10.03 7.77 15.56
CA GLY A 130 -11.38 8.36 15.56
C GLY A 130 -11.93 8.52 14.14
N GLY A 131 -11.10 8.96 13.20
CA GLY A 131 -11.44 9.01 11.78
C GLY A 131 -11.81 7.64 11.19
N VAL A 132 -11.10 6.58 11.55
CA VAL A 132 -11.44 5.20 11.14
C VAL A 132 -12.83 4.82 11.66
N VAL A 133 -13.15 5.08 12.93
CA VAL A 133 -14.47 4.81 13.50
C VAL A 133 -15.56 5.56 12.75
N VAL A 134 -15.30 6.81 12.35
CA VAL A 134 -16.24 7.61 11.53
C VAL A 134 -16.43 6.98 10.15
N VAL A 135 -15.36 6.56 9.46
CA VAL A 135 -15.45 5.85 8.16
C VAL A 135 -16.25 4.56 8.28
N LEU A 136 -15.97 3.78 9.32
CA LEU A 136 -16.70 2.52 9.60
C LEU A 136 -18.21 2.75 9.75
N GLY A 137 -18.63 3.92 10.25
CA GLY A 137 -20.02 4.20 10.54
C GLY A 137 -20.56 3.28 11.64
N ALA A 138 -19.74 3.02 12.66
CA ALA A 138 -20.00 2.03 13.72
C ALA A 138 -21.35 2.22 14.44
N TRP A 139 -21.92 3.42 14.38
CA TRP A 139 -23.25 3.74 14.96
C TRP A 139 -24.44 3.27 14.12
N ARG A 140 -24.21 2.72 12.92
CA ARG A 140 -25.28 2.30 12.00
C ARG A 140 -25.67 0.83 12.13
N GLY A 141 -25.00 0.08 12.99
CA GLY A 141 -25.22 -1.37 13.10
C GLY A 141 -24.92 -2.11 11.79
N THR A 142 -25.53 -3.26 11.61
CA THR A 142 -25.38 -4.12 10.42
C THR A 142 -26.09 -3.59 9.17
N ASP A 143 -26.97 -2.60 9.31
CA ASP A 143 -27.77 -2.04 8.21
C ASP A 143 -26.96 -1.08 7.31
N GLY A 144 -25.71 -0.82 7.66
CA GLY A 144 -24.82 0.11 6.98
C GLY A 144 -24.35 -0.29 5.57
N GLY A 145 -24.66 -1.49 5.09
CA GLY A 145 -24.39 -1.96 3.71
C GLY A 145 -22.92 -2.25 3.38
N ALA A 146 -21.96 -1.97 4.27
CA ALA A 146 -20.55 -2.34 4.07
C ALA A 146 -20.16 -3.49 4.99
N SER A 147 -19.61 -4.55 4.41
CA SER A 147 -19.21 -5.75 5.13
C SER A 147 -18.12 -5.46 6.17
N ILE A 148 -18.40 -5.68 7.46
CA ILE A 148 -17.39 -5.56 8.53
C ILE A 148 -16.15 -6.41 8.24
N PRO A 149 -16.26 -7.70 7.84
CA PRO A 149 -15.08 -8.48 7.45
C PRO A 149 -14.27 -7.85 6.33
N GLY A 150 -14.91 -7.26 5.31
CA GLY A 150 -14.23 -6.55 4.23
C GLY A 150 -13.45 -5.33 4.72
N GLN A 151 -14.04 -4.55 5.63
CA GLN A 151 -13.40 -3.38 6.24
C GLN A 151 -12.21 -3.80 7.13
N LEU A 152 -12.37 -4.86 7.94
CA LEU A 152 -11.29 -5.41 8.77
C LEU A 152 -10.13 -5.95 7.92
N ALA A 153 -10.42 -6.54 6.75
CA ALA A 153 -9.36 -6.97 5.83
C ALA A 153 -8.58 -5.80 5.27
N ALA A 154 -9.25 -4.69 4.89
CA ALA A 154 -8.56 -3.47 4.45
C ALA A 154 -7.69 -2.88 5.57
N LEU A 155 -8.17 -2.85 6.81
CA LEU A 155 -7.37 -2.44 7.98
C LEU A 155 -6.22 -3.42 8.24
N GLY A 156 -6.43 -4.72 8.08
CA GLY A 156 -5.38 -5.74 8.18
C GLY A 156 -4.27 -5.55 7.13
N ALA A 157 -4.65 -5.17 5.90
CA ALA A 157 -3.69 -4.82 4.86
C ALA A 157 -2.82 -3.63 5.27
N THR A 158 -3.40 -2.58 5.84
CA THR A 158 -2.66 -1.40 6.29
C THR A 158 -1.83 -1.66 7.54
N ALA A 159 -2.32 -2.50 8.45
CA ALA A 159 -1.55 -2.96 9.60
C ALA A 159 -0.32 -3.77 9.16
N SER A 160 -0.45 -4.57 8.10
CA SER A 160 0.66 -5.29 7.47
C SER A 160 1.76 -4.33 7.00
N TYR A 161 1.41 -3.24 6.31
CA TYR A 161 2.36 -2.16 5.98
C TYR A 161 3.00 -1.57 7.23
N GLY A 162 2.21 -1.38 8.29
CA GLY A 162 2.69 -0.89 9.59
C GLY A 162 3.81 -1.74 10.18
N ILE A 163 3.76 -3.05 10.00
CA ILE A 163 4.81 -4.00 10.41
C ILE A 163 6.00 -3.93 9.43
N ALA A 164 5.71 -3.92 8.13
CA ALA A 164 6.72 -4.05 7.08
C ALA A 164 7.73 -2.90 7.04
N TYR A 165 7.27 -1.66 7.14
CA TYR A 165 8.16 -0.49 7.04
C TYR A 165 9.19 -0.42 8.16
N PRO A 166 8.83 -0.52 9.46
CA PRO A 166 9.81 -0.56 10.54
C PRO A 166 10.71 -1.79 10.48
N TYR A 167 10.17 -2.95 10.10
CA TYR A 167 10.96 -4.16 9.91
C TYR A 167 12.03 -3.98 8.81
N ALA A 168 11.65 -3.49 7.63
CA ALA A 168 12.57 -3.24 6.53
C ALA A 168 13.63 -2.20 6.93
N ARG A 169 13.25 -1.14 7.66
CA ARG A 169 14.19 -0.16 8.19
C ARG A 169 15.21 -0.81 9.13
N ARG A 170 14.79 -1.68 10.02
CA ARG A 170 15.66 -2.31 11.01
C ARG A 170 16.61 -3.36 10.41
N PHE A 171 16.12 -4.18 9.48
CA PHE A 171 16.83 -5.37 9.04
C PHE A 171 17.37 -5.31 7.61
N LEU A 172 16.84 -4.43 6.76
CA LEU A 172 17.25 -4.31 5.35
C LEU A 172 17.96 -2.99 5.05
N ALA A 173 17.64 -1.90 5.76
CA ALA A 173 18.38 -0.66 5.61
C ALA A 173 19.84 -0.82 6.06
N GLY A 174 20.76 -0.20 5.35
CA GLY A 174 22.19 -0.26 5.68
C GLY A 174 22.94 -1.51 5.17
N LYS A 175 22.26 -2.45 4.50
CA LYS A 175 22.93 -3.62 3.90
C LYS A 175 23.69 -3.32 2.59
N GLY A 176 23.78 -2.06 2.17
CA GLY A 176 24.46 -1.66 0.95
C GLY A 176 23.77 -2.12 -0.35
N LEU A 177 22.52 -2.56 -0.26
CA LEU A 177 21.73 -2.96 -1.42
C LEU A 177 20.95 -1.76 -1.96
N SER A 178 20.90 -1.65 -3.28
CA SER A 178 20.08 -0.62 -3.93
C SER A 178 18.58 -0.89 -3.70
N VAL A 179 17.79 0.17 -3.73
CA VAL A 179 16.35 0.05 -3.50
C VAL A 179 15.66 -0.81 -4.57
N PRO A 180 16.03 -0.75 -5.87
CA PRO A 180 15.51 -1.69 -6.87
C PRO A 180 15.84 -3.17 -6.55
N VAL A 181 17.02 -3.46 -6.04
CA VAL A 181 17.42 -4.83 -5.63
C VAL A 181 16.53 -5.31 -4.47
N LEU A 182 16.33 -4.46 -3.45
CA LEU A 182 15.45 -4.78 -2.31
C LEU A 182 14.01 -5.03 -2.77
N ALA A 183 13.47 -4.15 -3.63
CA ALA A 183 12.12 -4.29 -4.16
C ALA A 183 11.95 -5.55 -5.00
N THR A 184 12.91 -5.83 -5.89
CA THR A 184 12.85 -7.05 -6.71
C THR A 184 12.92 -8.30 -5.84
N GLY A 185 13.83 -8.33 -4.87
CA GLY A 185 13.98 -9.47 -3.96
C GLY A 185 12.73 -9.75 -3.14
N GLN A 186 12.12 -8.72 -2.55
CA GLN A 186 10.87 -8.89 -1.78
C GLN A 186 9.69 -9.30 -2.66
N LEU A 187 9.58 -8.79 -3.91
CA LEU A 187 8.52 -9.21 -4.83
C LEU A 187 8.72 -10.67 -5.30
N LEU A 188 9.96 -11.11 -5.52
CA LEU A 188 10.26 -12.52 -5.83
C LEU A 188 9.83 -13.44 -4.69
N CYS A 189 10.13 -13.08 -3.43
CA CYS A 189 9.68 -13.84 -2.27
C CYS A 189 8.16 -13.86 -2.17
N ALA A 190 7.51 -12.71 -2.30
CA ALA A 190 6.05 -12.61 -2.29
C ALA A 190 5.38 -13.42 -3.41
N ALA A 191 5.98 -13.46 -4.61
CA ALA A 191 5.51 -14.29 -5.71
C ALA A 191 5.61 -15.79 -5.35
N ALA A 192 6.73 -16.21 -4.77
CA ALA A 192 6.91 -17.59 -4.32
C ALA A 192 5.92 -17.97 -3.21
N GLU A 193 5.71 -17.10 -2.22
CA GLU A 193 4.75 -17.30 -1.12
C GLU A 193 3.32 -17.48 -1.64
N LEU A 194 2.86 -16.60 -2.54
CA LEU A 194 1.52 -16.69 -3.11
C LEU A 194 1.38 -17.88 -4.08
N ALA A 195 2.43 -18.23 -4.81
CA ALA A 195 2.41 -19.36 -5.72
C ALA A 195 2.12 -20.69 -5.02
N LEU A 196 2.45 -20.81 -3.74
CA LEU A 196 2.19 -22.01 -2.92
C LEU A 196 0.71 -22.17 -2.53
N ILE A 197 -0.06 -21.09 -2.51
CA ILE A 197 -1.44 -21.09 -1.97
C ILE A 197 -2.49 -20.63 -2.99
N VAL A 198 -2.08 -20.09 -4.15
CA VAL A 198 -3.01 -19.58 -5.16
C VAL A 198 -3.75 -20.75 -5.85
N PRO A 199 -5.06 -20.63 -6.07
CA PRO A 199 -5.76 -21.55 -6.94
C PRO A 199 -5.33 -21.32 -8.40
N TRP A 200 -4.70 -22.31 -9.02
CA TRP A 200 -4.17 -22.21 -10.38
C TRP A 200 -5.25 -22.36 -11.47
N SER A 201 -6.45 -22.80 -11.11
CA SER A 201 -7.57 -22.86 -12.05
C SER A 201 -8.14 -21.47 -12.29
N VAL A 202 -8.13 -21.01 -13.53
CA VAL A 202 -8.78 -19.78 -13.98
C VAL A 202 -9.92 -20.18 -14.92
N PRO A 203 -11.17 -20.24 -14.45
CA PRO A 203 -12.30 -20.71 -15.26
C PRO A 203 -12.57 -19.86 -16.50
N SER A 204 -12.33 -18.56 -16.36
CA SER A 204 -12.46 -17.58 -17.45
C SER A 204 -11.50 -16.43 -17.22
N PHE A 205 -11.06 -15.78 -18.28
CA PHE A 205 -10.16 -14.63 -18.22
C PHE A 205 -10.71 -13.51 -19.10
N SER A 206 -11.29 -12.48 -18.50
CA SER A 206 -11.87 -11.37 -19.23
C SER A 206 -10.83 -10.31 -19.61
N ALA A 207 -11.12 -9.53 -20.65
CA ALA A 207 -10.29 -8.38 -21.02
C ALA A 207 -10.23 -7.34 -19.88
N ARG A 208 -11.30 -7.21 -19.07
CA ARG A 208 -11.32 -6.33 -17.89
C ARG A 208 -10.33 -6.79 -16.84
N SER A 209 -10.31 -8.09 -16.55
CA SER A 209 -9.36 -8.66 -15.59
C SER A 209 -7.92 -8.52 -16.07
N ALA A 210 -7.67 -8.78 -17.37
CA ALA A 210 -6.36 -8.56 -17.98
C ALA A 210 -5.89 -7.12 -17.82
N LEU A 211 -6.76 -6.15 -18.14
CA LEU A 211 -6.47 -4.72 -17.99
C LEU A 211 -6.20 -4.37 -16.52
N GLY A 212 -7.05 -4.83 -15.58
CA GLY A 212 -6.89 -4.60 -14.16
C GLY A 212 -5.52 -5.09 -13.65
N VAL A 213 -5.15 -6.33 -13.93
CA VAL A 213 -3.86 -6.90 -13.53
C VAL A 213 -2.69 -6.20 -14.21
N ALA A 214 -2.81 -5.84 -15.50
CA ALA A 214 -1.77 -5.09 -16.21
C ALA A 214 -1.54 -3.71 -15.59
N LEU A 215 -2.60 -2.96 -15.29
CA LEU A 215 -2.50 -1.66 -14.61
C LEU A 215 -1.88 -1.80 -13.22
N LEU A 216 -2.28 -2.81 -12.45
CA LEU A 216 -1.72 -3.07 -11.11
C LEU A 216 -0.23 -3.44 -11.17
N GLY A 217 0.13 -4.35 -12.06
CA GLY A 217 1.49 -4.88 -12.11
C GLY A 217 2.45 -3.94 -12.82
N VAL A 218 2.08 -3.47 -14.02
CA VAL A 218 2.94 -2.61 -14.84
C VAL A 218 2.98 -1.18 -14.26
N ALA A 219 1.83 -0.52 -14.16
CA ALA A 219 1.78 0.85 -13.67
C ALA A 219 1.96 0.90 -12.14
N GLY A 220 1.12 0.20 -11.39
CA GLY A 220 1.07 0.29 -9.93
C GLY A 220 2.34 -0.20 -9.24
N THR A 221 2.87 -1.35 -9.67
CA THR A 221 4.05 -1.95 -9.02
C THR A 221 5.33 -1.58 -9.77
N GLY A 222 5.44 -1.84 -11.07
CA GLY A 222 6.66 -1.58 -11.83
C GLY A 222 7.00 -0.10 -11.91
N VAL A 223 6.20 0.67 -12.67
CA VAL A 223 6.43 2.11 -12.89
C VAL A 223 6.30 2.89 -11.58
N GLY A 224 5.31 2.54 -10.74
CA GLY A 224 5.10 3.18 -9.44
C GLY A 224 6.33 3.11 -8.54
N TYR A 225 6.96 1.95 -8.44
CA TYR A 225 8.20 1.79 -7.67
C TYR A 225 9.35 2.62 -8.27
N LEU A 226 9.54 2.59 -9.60
CA LEU A 226 10.57 3.39 -10.27
C LEU A 226 10.39 4.89 -10.00
N MET A 227 9.16 5.39 -10.11
CA MET A 227 8.85 6.80 -9.84
C MET A 227 9.07 7.14 -8.36
N SER A 228 8.62 6.27 -7.46
CA SER A 228 8.81 6.43 -6.02
C SER A 228 10.30 6.52 -5.66
N TYR A 229 11.12 5.63 -6.21
CA TYR A 229 12.57 5.66 -5.97
C TYR A 229 13.24 6.91 -6.51
N SER A 230 12.86 7.34 -7.72
CA SER A 230 13.40 8.56 -8.28
C SER A 230 13.01 9.80 -7.47
N LEU A 231 11.80 9.83 -6.90
CA LEU A 231 11.36 10.90 -5.99
C LEU A 231 12.11 10.85 -4.65
N ILE A 232 12.32 9.66 -4.07
CA ILE A 232 13.07 9.50 -2.83
C ILE A 232 14.51 10.02 -2.98
N THR A 233 15.17 9.69 -4.08
CA THR A 233 16.55 10.13 -4.32
C THR A 233 16.67 11.63 -4.59
N GLU A 234 15.66 12.24 -5.25
CA GLU A 234 15.70 13.67 -5.59
C GLU A 234 15.14 14.59 -4.49
N ARG A 235 14.10 14.17 -3.79
CA ARG A 235 13.32 14.99 -2.84
C ARG A 235 13.22 14.44 -1.43
N GLY A 236 13.77 13.24 -1.22
CA GLY A 236 13.75 12.58 0.08
C GLY A 236 12.46 11.78 0.35
N ALA A 237 12.55 10.91 1.35
CA ALA A 237 11.47 9.99 1.71
C ALA A 237 10.21 10.71 2.20
N THR A 238 10.35 11.81 2.96
CA THR A 238 9.21 12.57 3.52
C THR A 238 8.34 13.18 2.42
N THR A 239 8.96 13.79 1.39
CA THR A 239 8.20 14.34 0.26
C THR A 239 7.51 13.22 -0.54
N THR A 240 8.20 12.10 -0.74
CA THR A 240 7.63 10.97 -1.49
C THR A 240 6.48 10.31 -0.73
N SER A 241 6.58 10.16 0.59
CA SER A 241 5.50 9.57 1.40
C SER A 241 4.23 10.41 1.42
N SER A 242 4.33 11.73 1.18
CA SER A 242 3.15 12.61 1.09
C SER A 242 2.22 12.26 -0.09
N VAL A 243 2.68 11.47 -1.06
CA VAL A 243 1.83 10.88 -2.12
C VAL A 243 0.67 10.10 -1.50
N ASN A 244 0.90 9.43 -0.36
CA ASN A 244 -0.11 8.62 0.31
C ASN A 244 -1.34 9.42 0.75
N TYR A 245 -1.22 10.75 0.93
CA TYR A 245 -2.37 11.60 1.27
C TYR A 245 -3.29 11.87 0.07
N LEU A 246 -2.78 11.76 -1.15
CA LEU A 246 -3.56 11.93 -2.37
C LEU A 246 -4.24 10.63 -2.82
N ILE A 247 -3.74 9.47 -2.40
CA ILE A 247 -4.31 8.16 -2.75
C ILE A 247 -5.81 8.08 -2.43
N PRO A 248 -6.29 8.42 -1.21
CA PRO A 248 -7.72 8.39 -0.91
C PRO A 248 -8.54 9.33 -1.78
N VAL A 249 -7.99 10.50 -2.10
CA VAL A 249 -8.68 11.50 -2.96
C VAL A 249 -8.90 10.92 -4.35
N VAL A 250 -7.85 10.32 -4.94
CA VAL A 250 -7.91 9.70 -6.26
C VAL A 250 -8.83 8.48 -6.26
N SER A 251 -8.73 7.60 -5.24
CA SER A 251 -9.56 6.39 -5.17
C SER A 251 -11.04 6.72 -4.98
N VAL A 252 -11.38 7.73 -4.16
CA VAL A 252 -12.75 8.21 -4.00
C VAL A 252 -13.26 8.80 -5.31
N ALA A 253 -12.49 9.66 -5.95
CA ALA A 253 -12.89 10.26 -7.23
C ALA A 253 -13.16 9.18 -8.29
N LEU A 254 -12.27 8.19 -8.44
CA LEU A 254 -12.44 7.12 -9.42
C LEU A 254 -13.57 6.15 -9.03
N GLY A 255 -13.73 5.82 -7.75
CA GLY A 255 -14.84 4.99 -7.27
C GLY A 255 -16.19 5.60 -7.59
N VAL A 256 -16.35 6.90 -7.33
CA VAL A 256 -17.59 7.62 -7.62
C VAL A 256 -17.79 7.82 -9.13
N LEU A 257 -16.79 8.34 -9.85
CA LEU A 257 -16.95 8.78 -11.25
C LEU A 257 -16.94 7.62 -12.25
N VAL A 258 -16.17 6.55 -11.98
CA VAL A 258 -16.00 5.43 -12.92
C VAL A 258 -16.85 4.23 -12.53
N LEU A 259 -16.91 3.90 -11.23
CA LEU A 259 -17.65 2.74 -10.74
C LEU A 259 -19.05 3.08 -10.23
N SER A 260 -19.43 4.37 -10.21
CA SER A 260 -20.71 4.84 -9.65
C SER A 260 -20.94 4.36 -8.21
N GLU A 261 -19.88 4.25 -7.43
CA GLU A 261 -19.94 3.83 -6.02
C GLU A 261 -20.60 4.90 -5.17
N PRO A 262 -21.55 4.55 -4.27
CA PRO A 262 -22.24 5.52 -3.43
C PRO A 262 -21.27 6.09 -2.38
N LEU A 263 -21.11 7.41 -2.38
CA LEU A 263 -20.33 8.14 -1.38
C LEU A 263 -21.25 8.59 -0.24
N ARG A 264 -20.99 8.08 0.97
CA ARG A 264 -21.71 8.47 2.17
C ARG A 264 -20.99 9.60 2.89
N TRP A 265 -21.74 10.51 3.52
CA TRP A 265 -21.20 11.71 4.18
C TRP A 265 -20.12 11.43 5.23
N ASN A 266 -20.22 10.31 5.96
CA ASN A 266 -19.26 9.91 6.98
C ASN A 266 -17.89 9.49 6.40
N GLN A 267 -17.84 9.05 5.15
CA GLN A 267 -16.62 8.57 4.52
C GLN A 267 -15.63 9.72 4.23
N PRO A 268 -16.00 10.82 3.55
CA PRO A 268 -15.08 11.94 3.35
C PRO A 268 -14.72 12.64 4.67
N LEU A 269 -15.67 12.72 5.63
CA LEU A 269 -15.38 13.29 6.94
C LEU A 269 -14.35 12.45 7.71
N GLY A 270 -14.55 11.14 7.76
CA GLY A 270 -13.61 10.23 8.43
C GLY A 270 -12.25 10.19 7.72
N ALA A 271 -12.23 10.21 6.37
CA ALA A 271 -10.99 10.30 5.60
C ALA A 271 -10.21 11.60 5.93
N ALA A 272 -10.89 12.73 6.02
CA ALA A 272 -10.26 14.00 6.42
C ALA A 272 -9.67 13.92 7.83
N LEU A 273 -10.37 13.30 8.79
CA LEU A 273 -9.86 13.07 10.15
C LEU A 273 -8.64 12.14 10.18
N VAL A 274 -8.65 11.04 9.39
CA VAL A 274 -7.49 10.14 9.27
C VAL A 274 -6.29 10.92 8.73
N ILE A 275 -6.45 11.66 7.63
CA ILE A 275 -5.37 12.44 7.03
C ILE A 275 -4.86 13.51 8.01
N ALA A 276 -5.75 14.25 8.68
CA ALA A 276 -5.37 15.25 9.68
C ALA A 276 -4.59 14.62 10.86
N GLY A 277 -5.02 13.44 11.33
CA GLY A 277 -4.33 12.67 12.35
C GLY A 277 -2.92 12.26 11.94
N VAL A 278 -2.77 11.71 10.73
CA VAL A 278 -1.48 11.32 10.17
C VAL A 278 -0.54 12.53 9.99
N VAL A 279 -1.03 13.62 9.40
CA VAL A 279 -0.24 14.86 9.21
C VAL A 279 0.22 15.44 10.56
N THR A 280 -0.65 15.41 11.57
CA THR A 280 -0.32 15.89 12.92
C THR A 280 0.78 15.04 13.55
N ALA A 281 0.70 13.72 13.39
CA ALA A 281 1.68 12.77 13.91
C ALA A 281 3.07 12.92 13.23
N GLU A 282 3.10 13.06 11.90
CA GLU A 282 4.35 13.16 11.13
C GLU A 282 5.11 14.46 11.34
N ARG A 283 4.43 15.61 11.42
CA ARG A 283 5.08 16.92 11.67
C ARG A 283 5.87 16.97 12.98
N SER A 284 5.60 16.06 13.90
CA SER A 284 6.34 15.93 15.16
C SER A 284 7.70 15.25 14.99
N GLY A 285 7.85 14.33 14.02
CA GLY A 285 9.11 13.62 13.78
C GLY A 285 10.18 14.48 13.06
N ALA A 286 9.74 15.44 12.25
CA ALA A 286 10.66 16.28 11.46
C ALA A 286 11.47 17.26 12.33
N ARG A 287 10.92 17.73 13.46
CA ARG A 287 11.61 18.71 14.35
C ARG A 287 12.69 18.08 15.25
N HIS A 288 12.65 16.77 15.48
CA HIS A 288 13.65 16.10 16.32
C HIS A 288 14.92 15.69 15.56
N LYS A 289 14.90 15.72 14.22
CA LYS A 289 16.07 15.41 13.37
C LYS A 289 16.88 16.66 12.99
N SER A 290 16.41 17.84 13.34
CA SER A 290 17.07 19.13 13.06
C SER A 290 17.62 19.84 14.32
N ALA A 291 17.57 19.20 15.46
CA ALA A 291 18.22 19.59 16.72
C ALA A 291 19.28 18.56 17.11
#